data_5d3b33714bd037cf0e513f3cf938d49a
#
_entry.id   5d3b33714bd037cf0e513f3cf938d49a
#
_cell.length_a   1.000
_cell.length_b   1.000
_cell.length_c   1.000
_cell.angle_alpha   90.00
_cell.angle_beta   90.00
_cell.angle_gamma   90.00
#
_symmetry.space_group_name_H-M   'P 1'
#
loop_
_entity.id
_entity.type
_entity.pdbx_description
1 polymer ?
#
loop_
_entity_poly.entity_id
_entity_poly.type
_entity_poly.pdbx_seq_one_letter_code
_entity_poly.pdbx_strand_id
1 'polypeptide(L)'
;MSQITNSYSENWFRFFHAEIPESRTNREVGFICACAPLPRFRDVLDVCCGMGRHARALAQRGYAVTGVERDAGAISTARELAGGVTYVEADVGDFAPRRGAYDLTILMSQSFGYFDPTANRDLLKRLANGLREGGRIILDQWNPEFFARHQGTRDFELPSGIVREQKEVRDGRLYVHIDYPGGGADAFEWQLFTTEEMRSLAESVELSLAIACTDFAAATKPDSRNPRLQFVLERLPES
;
A
#
# COMPACT_ATOMS: atom_id res chain seq x y z
N MET A 1 -27.00 -2.76 2.52
CA MET A 1 -25.77 -2.28 3.18
C MET A 1 -25.10 -1.34 2.19
N SER A 2 -24.78 -0.10 2.56
CA SER A 2 -24.04 0.81 1.67
C SER A 2 -22.66 0.22 1.43
N GLN A 3 -22.27 0.19 0.15
CA GLN A 3 -20.95 -0.29 -0.23
C GLN A 3 -19.89 0.69 0.32
N ILE A 4 -18.94 0.19 1.11
CA ILE A 4 -17.81 0.98 1.59
C ILE A 4 -16.93 1.29 0.39
N THR A 5 -16.65 2.57 0.15
CA THR A 5 -15.92 3.01 -1.04
C THR A 5 -14.42 3.15 -0.85
N ASN A 6 -13.94 3.01 0.40
CA ASN A 6 -12.52 3.25 0.75
C ASN A 6 -12.01 4.61 0.23
N SER A 7 -12.84 5.64 0.32
CA SER A 7 -12.47 7.02 -0.01
C SER A 7 -11.91 7.70 1.21
N TYR A 8 -10.81 8.39 1.03
CA TYR A 8 -10.21 9.20 2.08
C TYR A 8 -10.79 10.61 2.04
N SER A 9 -11.38 11.06 3.17
CA SER A 9 -11.92 12.42 3.29
C SER A 9 -10.80 13.44 3.53
N GLU A 10 -11.12 14.74 3.38
CA GLU A 10 -10.20 15.82 3.78
C GLU A 10 -9.80 15.70 5.26
N ASN A 11 -10.69 15.20 6.11
CA ASN A 11 -10.38 14.94 7.52
C ASN A 11 -9.29 13.89 7.67
N TRP A 12 -9.34 12.80 6.91
CA TRP A 12 -8.29 11.78 6.96
C TRP A 12 -6.91 12.37 6.61
N PHE A 13 -6.83 13.14 5.54
CA PHE A 13 -5.59 13.81 5.16
C PHE A 13 -5.10 14.77 6.25
N ARG A 14 -6.00 15.54 6.84
CA ARG A 14 -5.69 16.49 7.90
C ARG A 14 -5.18 15.82 9.17
N PHE A 15 -5.83 14.74 9.63
CA PHE A 15 -5.55 14.12 10.92
C PHE A 15 -4.46 13.05 10.87
N PHE A 16 -4.30 12.35 9.75
CA PHE A 16 -3.38 11.22 9.66
C PHE A 16 -2.24 11.42 8.66
N HIS A 17 -2.50 12.01 7.50
CA HIS A 17 -1.46 12.14 6.48
C HIS A 17 -0.45 13.24 6.81
N ALA A 18 -0.90 14.39 7.32
CA ALA A 18 -0.03 15.51 7.69
C ALA A 18 0.94 15.17 8.84
N GLU A 19 0.58 14.18 9.66
CA GLU A 19 1.33 13.74 10.84
C GLU A 19 2.37 12.64 10.53
N ILE A 20 2.52 12.20 9.26
CA ILE A 20 3.50 11.16 8.93
C ILE A 20 4.92 11.72 9.02
N PRO A 21 5.74 11.31 10.01
CA PRO A 21 7.09 11.83 10.17
C PRO A 21 7.99 11.37 9.01
N GLU A 22 8.93 12.21 8.63
CA GLU A 22 9.91 11.91 7.58
C GLU A 22 10.72 10.62 7.88
N SER A 23 11.03 10.38 9.15
CA SER A 23 11.72 9.16 9.62
C SER A 23 10.98 7.88 9.22
N ARG A 24 9.64 7.90 9.25
CA ARG A 24 8.82 6.78 8.79
C ARG A 24 8.96 6.57 7.28
N THR A 25 8.86 7.63 6.49
CA THR A 25 9.07 7.56 5.03
C THR A 25 10.46 7.04 4.71
N ASN A 26 11.50 7.52 5.40
CA ASN A 26 12.87 7.09 5.21
C ASN A 26 13.09 5.61 5.53
N ARG A 27 12.45 5.08 6.59
CA ARG A 27 12.48 3.64 6.94
C ARG A 27 11.80 2.79 5.87
N GLU A 28 10.61 3.18 5.43
CA GLU A 28 9.83 2.48 4.40
C GLU A 28 10.59 2.45 3.07
N VAL A 29 11.14 3.59 2.64
CA VAL A 29 11.93 3.69 1.41
C VAL A 29 13.27 2.97 1.53
N GLY A 30 13.91 2.99 2.71
CA GLY A 30 15.11 2.20 2.98
C GLY A 30 14.88 0.70 2.77
N PHE A 31 13.75 0.17 3.24
CA PHE A 31 13.33 -1.21 2.99
C PHE A 31 13.10 -1.48 1.49
N ILE A 32 12.39 -0.59 0.79
CA ILE A 32 12.16 -0.73 -0.66
C ILE A 32 13.49 -0.81 -1.41
N CYS A 33 14.44 0.11 -1.14
CA CYS A 33 15.75 0.12 -1.77
C CYS A 33 16.58 -1.13 -1.45
N ALA A 34 16.48 -1.66 -0.25
CA ALA A 34 17.17 -2.90 0.14
C ALA A 34 16.59 -4.13 -0.59
N CYS A 35 15.26 -4.17 -0.78
CA CYS A 35 14.58 -5.24 -1.49
C CYS A 35 14.66 -5.12 -3.03
N ALA A 36 14.90 -3.91 -3.55
CA ALA A 36 14.94 -3.64 -4.99
C ALA A 36 16.06 -2.63 -5.32
N PRO A 37 17.35 -3.04 -5.20
CA PRO A 37 18.48 -2.13 -5.34
C PRO A 37 18.74 -1.73 -6.81
N LEU A 38 19.21 -0.49 -6.97
CA LEU A 38 19.80 0.00 -8.22
C LEU A 38 21.11 -0.75 -8.53
N PRO A 39 21.50 -0.87 -9.81
CA PRO A 39 20.79 -0.39 -11.00
C PRO A 39 19.72 -1.36 -11.53
N ARG A 40 19.56 -2.56 -10.94
CA ARG A 40 18.68 -3.61 -11.46
C ARG A 40 17.20 -3.21 -11.45
N PHE A 41 16.75 -2.50 -10.41
CA PHE A 41 15.35 -2.09 -10.23
C PHE A 41 15.22 -0.57 -10.41
N ARG A 42 15.26 -0.08 -11.65
CA ARG A 42 15.27 1.34 -11.94
C ARG A 42 13.89 1.94 -12.14
N ASP A 43 13.06 1.29 -12.95
CA ASP A 43 11.74 1.79 -13.34
C ASP A 43 10.69 1.33 -12.33
N VAL A 44 10.13 2.28 -11.57
CA VAL A 44 9.23 2.04 -10.44
C VAL A 44 7.83 2.55 -10.72
N LEU A 45 6.83 1.73 -10.40
CA LEU A 45 5.42 2.10 -10.36
C LEU A 45 4.97 2.19 -8.89
N ASP A 46 4.60 3.38 -8.43
CA ASP A 46 4.00 3.63 -7.11
C ASP A 46 2.49 3.73 -7.26
N VAL A 47 1.77 2.67 -6.87
CA VAL A 47 0.33 2.53 -7.04
C VAL A 47 -0.40 3.02 -5.80
N CYS A 48 -1.45 3.84 -5.99
CA CYS A 48 -2.14 4.59 -4.95
C CYS A 48 -1.14 5.49 -4.19
N CYS A 49 -0.37 6.29 -4.95
CA CYS A 49 0.76 7.05 -4.43
C CYS A 49 0.37 8.23 -3.54
N GLY A 50 -0.92 8.60 -3.50
CA GLY A 50 -1.41 9.78 -2.80
C GLY A 50 -0.65 11.04 -3.23
N MET A 51 -0.21 11.84 -2.27
CA MET A 51 0.63 13.03 -2.53
C MET A 51 2.09 12.70 -2.89
N GLY A 52 2.43 11.44 -3.20
CA GLY A 52 3.72 11.00 -3.75
C GLY A 52 4.90 11.00 -2.77
N ARG A 53 4.71 10.77 -1.47
CA ARG A 53 5.81 10.79 -0.50
C ARG A 53 6.87 9.72 -0.76
N HIS A 54 6.48 8.49 -1.11
CA HIS A 54 7.41 7.41 -1.47
C HIS A 54 8.02 7.66 -2.84
N ALA A 55 7.18 8.05 -3.82
CA ALA A 55 7.60 8.32 -5.18
C ALA A 55 8.74 9.36 -5.23
N ARG A 56 8.58 10.51 -4.55
CA ARG A 56 9.63 11.55 -4.48
C ARG A 56 10.89 11.06 -3.78
N ALA A 57 10.74 10.35 -2.66
CA ALA A 57 11.89 9.85 -1.91
C ALA A 57 12.69 8.78 -2.67
N LEU A 58 12.03 7.99 -3.52
CA LEU A 58 12.69 7.05 -4.45
C LEU A 58 13.35 7.79 -5.62
N ALA A 59 12.68 8.78 -6.22
CA ALA A 59 13.25 9.59 -7.29
C ALA A 59 14.52 10.33 -6.86
N GLN A 60 14.55 10.88 -5.63
CA GLN A 60 15.74 11.48 -5.03
C GLN A 60 16.91 10.49 -4.88
N ARG A 61 16.63 9.18 -4.84
CA ARG A 61 17.63 8.12 -4.78
C ARG A 61 18.03 7.56 -6.16
N GLY A 62 17.52 8.16 -7.25
CA GLY A 62 17.88 7.80 -8.62
C GLY A 62 16.97 6.81 -9.31
N TYR A 63 15.83 6.44 -8.73
CA TYR A 63 14.80 5.65 -9.40
C TYR A 63 13.99 6.52 -10.38
N ALA A 64 13.55 5.93 -11.48
CA ALA A 64 12.62 6.53 -12.42
C ALA A 64 11.19 6.13 -12.00
N VAL A 65 10.45 7.05 -11.40
CA VAL A 65 9.18 6.71 -10.74
C VAL A 65 7.98 7.25 -11.51
N THR A 66 6.98 6.37 -11.69
CA THR A 66 5.62 6.73 -12.10
C THR A 66 4.69 6.52 -10.92
N GLY A 67 4.01 7.56 -10.46
CA GLY A 67 2.99 7.50 -9.42
C GLY A 67 1.59 7.47 -10.04
N VAL A 68 0.72 6.58 -9.55
CA VAL A 68 -0.69 6.46 -9.97
C VAL A 68 -1.59 6.71 -8.77
N GLU A 69 -2.53 7.64 -8.90
CA GLU A 69 -3.48 8.00 -7.85
C GLU A 69 -4.80 8.43 -8.51
N ARG A 70 -5.94 8.11 -7.88
CA ARG A 70 -7.27 8.48 -8.37
C ARG A 70 -7.76 9.84 -7.86
N ASP A 71 -7.27 10.27 -6.69
CA ASP A 71 -7.67 11.55 -6.09
C ASP A 71 -6.98 12.71 -6.79
N ALA A 72 -7.78 13.53 -7.49
CA ALA A 72 -7.29 14.67 -8.26
C ALA A 72 -6.59 15.73 -7.37
N GLY A 73 -7.03 15.92 -6.12
CA GLY A 73 -6.43 16.85 -5.17
C GLY A 73 -5.06 16.37 -4.72
N ALA A 74 -4.94 15.07 -4.37
CA ALA A 74 -3.68 14.47 -4.01
C ALA A 74 -2.68 14.49 -5.16
N ILE A 75 -3.12 14.20 -6.39
CA ILE A 75 -2.26 14.24 -7.59
C ILE A 75 -1.82 15.67 -7.92
N SER A 76 -2.70 16.67 -7.75
CA SER A 76 -2.35 18.08 -7.93
C SER A 76 -1.24 18.48 -6.96
N THR A 77 -1.42 18.19 -5.68
CA THR A 77 -0.41 18.43 -4.63
C THR A 77 0.91 17.70 -4.93
N ALA A 78 0.84 16.45 -5.38
CA ALA A 78 2.03 15.66 -5.73
C ALA A 78 2.83 16.32 -6.88
N ARG A 79 2.15 16.85 -7.90
CA ARG A 79 2.76 17.57 -9.02
C ARG A 79 3.41 18.89 -8.59
N GLU A 80 2.75 19.64 -7.70
CA GLU A 80 3.28 20.90 -7.14
C GLU A 80 4.55 20.67 -6.32
N LEU A 81 4.60 19.57 -5.55
CA LEU A 81 5.78 19.21 -4.77
C LEU A 81 6.95 18.73 -5.64
N ALA A 82 6.76 18.56 -6.94
CA ALA A 82 7.77 18.18 -7.94
C ALA A 82 8.56 16.91 -7.57
N GLY A 83 9.87 16.84 -7.85
CA GLY A 83 10.73 15.73 -7.43
C GLY A 83 11.09 14.74 -8.54
N GLY A 84 10.85 15.08 -9.82
CA GLY A 84 11.25 14.23 -10.96
C GLY A 84 10.39 12.98 -11.15
N VAL A 85 9.16 12.98 -10.63
CA VAL A 85 8.18 11.88 -10.72
C VAL A 85 7.18 12.16 -11.83
N THR A 86 6.84 11.14 -12.61
CA THR A 86 5.70 11.19 -13.54
C THR A 86 4.43 10.79 -12.79
N TYR A 87 3.39 11.65 -12.78
CA TYR A 87 2.13 11.35 -12.09
C TYR A 87 0.99 11.14 -13.09
N VAL A 88 0.26 10.04 -12.88
CA VAL A 88 -0.92 9.61 -13.66
C VAL A 88 -2.14 9.61 -12.75
N GLU A 89 -3.18 10.36 -13.12
CA GLU A 89 -4.49 10.32 -12.47
C GLU A 89 -5.29 9.16 -13.04
N ALA A 90 -5.49 8.10 -12.24
CA ALA A 90 -6.27 6.94 -12.64
C ALA A 90 -6.72 6.14 -11.40
N ASP A 91 -7.90 5.51 -11.51
CA ASP A 91 -8.35 4.52 -10.52
C ASP A 91 -7.61 3.19 -10.74
N VAL A 92 -7.06 2.63 -9.68
CA VAL A 92 -6.33 1.36 -9.71
C VAL A 92 -7.22 0.18 -10.13
N GLY A 93 -8.53 0.29 -9.93
CA GLY A 93 -9.50 -0.70 -10.41
C GLY A 93 -9.47 -0.87 -11.93
N ASP A 94 -9.26 0.22 -12.66
CA ASP A 94 -9.25 0.26 -14.13
C ASP A 94 -7.83 0.38 -14.71
N PHE A 95 -6.85 0.80 -13.90
CA PHE A 95 -5.48 1.00 -14.37
C PHE A 95 -4.80 -0.32 -14.74
N ALA A 96 -4.19 -0.33 -15.92
CA ALA A 96 -3.36 -1.43 -16.39
C ALA A 96 -2.01 -0.87 -16.86
N PRO A 97 -0.90 -1.22 -16.19
CA PRO A 97 0.42 -0.81 -16.64
C PRO A 97 0.78 -1.47 -17.98
N ARG A 98 1.58 -0.78 -18.80
CA ARG A 98 2.13 -1.38 -20.02
C ARG A 98 2.98 -2.59 -19.65
N ARG A 99 2.75 -3.71 -20.34
CA ARG A 99 3.48 -5.00 -20.11
C ARG A 99 4.99 -4.79 -20.13
N GLY A 100 5.66 -5.30 -19.11
CA GLY A 100 7.12 -5.26 -19.00
C GLY A 100 7.73 -3.85 -18.91
N ALA A 101 6.97 -2.87 -18.42
CA ALA A 101 7.46 -1.50 -18.34
C ALA A 101 8.28 -1.22 -17.06
N TYR A 102 8.05 -1.99 -16.00
CA TYR A 102 8.59 -1.69 -14.67
C TYR A 102 9.47 -2.82 -14.13
N ASP A 103 10.47 -2.45 -13.34
CA ASP A 103 11.29 -3.39 -12.57
C ASP A 103 10.70 -3.62 -11.18
N LEU A 104 9.99 -2.62 -10.67
CA LEU A 104 9.39 -2.61 -9.34
C LEU A 104 8.00 -1.98 -9.37
N THR A 105 7.05 -2.61 -8.69
CA THR A 105 5.75 -2.00 -8.33
C THR A 105 5.65 -1.96 -6.81
N ILE A 106 5.19 -0.84 -6.26
CA ILE A 106 4.95 -0.72 -4.81
C ILE A 106 3.50 -0.33 -4.54
N LEU A 107 2.90 -0.94 -3.51
CA LEU A 107 1.62 -0.56 -2.91
C LEU A 107 1.84 -0.44 -1.41
N MET A 108 2.10 0.79 -0.99
CA MET A 108 2.45 1.12 0.39
C MET A 108 1.22 1.60 1.17
N SER A 109 1.34 1.65 2.48
CA SER A 109 0.29 2.16 3.38
C SER A 109 -1.08 1.48 3.19
N GLN A 110 -1.06 0.16 3.06
CA GLN A 110 -2.22 -0.73 2.96
C GLN A 110 -3.12 -0.44 1.74
N SER A 111 -2.51 -0.04 0.63
CA SER A 111 -3.24 0.28 -0.62
C SER A 111 -3.64 -0.94 -1.46
N PHE A 112 -3.57 -2.16 -0.92
CA PHE A 112 -4.03 -3.40 -1.55
C PHE A 112 -5.05 -4.10 -0.65
N GLY A 113 -6.02 -4.82 -1.24
CA GLY A 113 -7.04 -5.54 -0.50
C GLY A 113 -8.39 -4.82 -0.41
N TYR A 114 -8.56 -3.69 -1.07
CA TYR A 114 -9.82 -2.91 -1.05
C TYR A 114 -11.01 -3.61 -1.70
N PHE A 115 -10.74 -4.46 -2.67
CA PHE A 115 -11.77 -5.08 -3.49
C PHE A 115 -12.19 -6.46 -2.95
N ASP A 116 -13.15 -7.09 -3.61
CA ASP A 116 -13.43 -8.50 -3.39
C ASP A 116 -12.24 -9.40 -3.81
N PRO A 117 -12.22 -10.67 -3.39
CA PRO A 117 -11.07 -11.55 -3.65
C PRO A 117 -10.73 -11.71 -5.13
N THR A 118 -11.74 -11.74 -6.01
CA THR A 118 -11.53 -11.88 -7.46
C THR A 118 -10.89 -10.62 -8.04
N ALA A 119 -11.43 -9.44 -7.69
CA ALA A 119 -10.90 -8.16 -8.15
C ALA A 119 -9.50 -7.86 -7.58
N ASN A 120 -9.21 -8.24 -6.33
CA ASN A 120 -7.86 -8.15 -5.76
C ASN A 120 -6.86 -9.04 -6.53
N ARG A 121 -7.26 -10.27 -6.87
CA ARG A 121 -6.44 -11.18 -7.69
C ARG A 121 -6.19 -10.60 -9.09
N ASP A 122 -7.22 -10.08 -9.73
CA ASP A 122 -7.12 -9.51 -11.08
C ASP A 122 -6.26 -8.23 -11.09
N LEU A 123 -6.34 -7.41 -10.04
CA LEU A 123 -5.43 -6.29 -9.84
C LEU A 123 -3.98 -6.78 -9.74
N LEU A 124 -3.70 -7.75 -8.86
CA LEU A 124 -2.35 -8.27 -8.71
C LEU A 124 -1.80 -8.86 -10.02
N LYS A 125 -2.64 -9.56 -10.80
CA LYS A 125 -2.30 -10.08 -12.14
C LYS A 125 -1.96 -8.97 -13.13
N ARG A 126 -2.74 -7.88 -13.16
CA ARG A 126 -2.44 -6.72 -14.02
C ARG A 126 -1.10 -6.08 -13.65
N LEU A 127 -0.82 -5.92 -12.35
CA LEU A 127 0.45 -5.37 -11.87
C LEU A 127 1.63 -6.30 -12.18
N ALA A 128 1.46 -7.63 -12.02
CA ALA A 128 2.46 -8.62 -12.40
C ALA A 128 2.81 -8.55 -13.89
N ASN A 129 1.80 -8.40 -14.77
CA ASN A 129 2.02 -8.22 -16.20
C ASN A 129 2.80 -6.93 -16.55
N GLY A 130 2.71 -5.91 -15.71
CA GLY A 130 3.48 -4.66 -15.84
C GLY A 130 4.97 -4.82 -15.53
N LEU A 131 5.35 -5.86 -14.80
CA LEU A 131 6.74 -6.13 -14.44
C LEU A 131 7.52 -6.74 -15.60
N ARG A 132 8.83 -6.47 -15.64
CA ARG A 132 9.83 -7.26 -16.36
C ARG A 132 10.06 -8.60 -15.66
N GLU A 133 10.67 -9.56 -16.33
CA GLU A 133 11.12 -10.81 -15.69
C GLU A 133 12.07 -10.53 -14.53
N GLY A 134 11.87 -11.21 -13.41
CA GLY A 134 12.60 -10.97 -12.17
C GLY A 134 12.28 -9.62 -11.51
N GLY A 135 11.28 -8.89 -12.02
CA GLY A 135 10.73 -7.69 -11.38
C GLY A 135 9.97 -8.02 -10.10
N ARG A 136 9.76 -7.04 -9.24
CA ARG A 136 9.17 -7.24 -7.91
C ARG A 136 7.93 -6.40 -7.67
N ILE A 137 7.02 -6.94 -6.85
CA ILE A 137 5.95 -6.17 -6.21
C ILE A 137 6.22 -6.14 -4.71
N ILE A 138 6.21 -4.94 -4.11
CA ILE A 138 6.29 -4.77 -2.66
C ILE A 138 4.94 -4.28 -2.15
N LEU A 139 4.37 -5.05 -1.22
CA LEU A 139 3.10 -4.75 -0.57
C LEU A 139 3.35 -4.45 0.92
N ASP A 140 2.69 -3.43 1.45
CA ASP A 140 2.61 -3.16 2.88
C ASP A 140 1.17 -3.31 3.33
N GLN A 141 0.89 -4.31 4.18
CA GLN A 141 -0.43 -4.83 4.48
C GLN A 141 -0.76 -4.83 5.97
N TRP A 142 -2.05 -4.87 6.31
CA TRP A 142 -2.50 -5.15 7.65
C TRP A 142 -2.24 -6.60 8.04
N ASN A 143 -1.78 -6.80 9.29
CA ASN A 143 -1.50 -8.13 9.83
C ASN A 143 -2.76 -8.77 10.43
N PRO A 144 -3.31 -9.85 9.84
CA PRO A 144 -4.50 -10.51 10.35
C PRO A 144 -4.34 -11.04 11.78
N GLU A 145 -3.16 -11.57 12.14
CA GLU A 145 -2.91 -12.11 13.48
C GLU A 145 -2.91 -11.01 14.56
N PHE A 146 -2.42 -9.81 14.22
CA PHE A 146 -2.50 -8.66 15.12
C PHE A 146 -3.95 -8.23 15.31
N PHE A 147 -4.70 -8.03 14.22
CA PHE A 147 -6.07 -7.52 14.32
C PHE A 147 -7.07 -8.56 14.83
N ALA A 148 -6.80 -9.86 14.74
CA ALA A 148 -7.59 -10.87 15.45
C ALA A 148 -7.66 -10.63 16.97
N ARG A 149 -6.64 -9.95 17.54
CA ARG A 149 -6.52 -9.65 18.98
C ARG A 149 -6.72 -8.19 19.34
N HIS A 150 -6.75 -7.28 18.36
CA HIS A 150 -6.79 -5.83 18.57
C HIS A 150 -7.97 -5.20 17.83
N GLN A 151 -9.18 -5.59 18.25
CA GLN A 151 -10.46 -5.08 17.77
C GLN A 151 -11.10 -4.17 18.82
N GLY A 152 -12.22 -3.53 18.45
CA GLY A 152 -12.99 -2.68 19.33
C GLY A 152 -12.75 -1.20 19.07
N THR A 153 -13.11 -0.37 20.03
CA THR A 153 -13.07 1.10 19.93
C THR A 153 -11.84 1.64 20.63
N ARG A 154 -11.18 2.60 19.99
CA ARG A 154 -10.04 3.33 20.52
C ARG A 154 -10.17 4.82 20.23
N ASP A 155 -9.91 5.64 21.25
CA ASP A 155 -9.83 7.09 21.10
C ASP A 155 -8.35 7.51 20.98
N PHE A 156 -8.07 8.39 20.01
CA PHE A 156 -6.77 9.02 19.83
C PHE A 156 -6.89 10.50 20.19
N GLU A 157 -6.09 10.94 21.15
CA GLU A 157 -5.94 12.35 21.47
C GLU A 157 -4.92 12.98 20.51
N LEU A 158 -5.40 13.81 19.61
CA LEU A 158 -4.58 14.61 18.70
C LEU A 158 -4.67 16.09 19.11
N PRO A 159 -3.71 16.95 18.72
CA PRO A 159 -3.77 18.39 19.03
C PRO A 159 -5.06 19.05 18.56
N SER A 160 -5.70 18.53 17.54
CA SER A 160 -6.93 19.02 16.92
C SER A 160 -8.23 18.42 17.49
N GLY A 161 -8.15 17.53 18.49
CA GLY A 161 -9.29 16.89 19.15
C GLY A 161 -9.20 15.37 19.20
N ILE A 162 -10.25 14.74 19.74
CA ILE A 162 -10.32 13.28 19.88
C ILE A 162 -10.86 12.67 18.60
N VAL A 163 -10.09 11.78 17.98
CA VAL A 163 -10.53 10.92 16.86
C VAL A 163 -10.89 9.56 17.45
N ARG A 164 -12.10 9.08 17.17
CA ARG A 164 -12.56 7.75 17.60
C ARG A 164 -12.45 6.78 16.45
N GLU A 165 -11.75 5.68 16.67
CA GLU A 165 -11.59 4.59 15.69
C GLU A 165 -12.22 3.31 16.23
N GLN A 166 -13.05 2.65 15.43
CA GLN A 166 -13.59 1.33 15.70
C GLN A 166 -13.08 0.33 14.68
N LYS A 167 -12.60 -0.81 15.14
CA LYS A 167 -12.10 -1.91 14.29
C LYS A 167 -12.82 -3.20 14.57
N GLU A 168 -13.18 -3.92 13.50
CA GLU A 168 -13.77 -5.25 13.53
C GLU A 168 -13.14 -6.11 12.45
N VAL A 169 -12.82 -7.37 12.78
CA VAL A 169 -12.42 -8.38 11.79
C VAL A 169 -13.57 -9.36 11.62
N ARG A 170 -14.03 -9.52 10.40
CA ARG A 170 -15.13 -10.40 10.03
C ARG A 170 -14.87 -10.99 8.65
N ASP A 171 -15.03 -12.30 8.51
CA ASP A 171 -14.90 -13.03 7.23
C ASP A 171 -13.57 -12.73 6.49
N GLY A 172 -12.45 -12.67 7.22
CA GLY A 172 -11.14 -12.36 6.66
C GLY A 172 -10.94 -10.91 6.21
N ARG A 173 -11.83 -10.00 6.60
CA ARG A 173 -11.74 -8.57 6.27
C ARG A 173 -11.65 -7.73 7.54
N LEU A 174 -10.85 -6.69 7.50
CA LEU A 174 -10.78 -5.65 8.52
C LEU A 174 -11.71 -4.49 8.12
N TYR A 175 -12.64 -4.17 8.99
CA TYR A 175 -13.51 -3.00 8.90
C TYR A 175 -13.03 -1.95 9.88
N VAL A 176 -12.89 -0.72 9.42
CA VAL A 176 -12.48 0.41 10.23
C VAL A 176 -13.48 1.55 10.05
N HIS A 177 -14.00 2.06 11.15
CA HIS A 177 -14.81 3.28 11.19
C HIS A 177 -14.09 4.32 12.00
N ILE A 178 -14.04 5.55 11.49
CA ILE A 178 -13.35 6.67 12.11
C ILE A 178 -14.31 7.85 12.22
N ASP A 179 -14.55 8.32 13.44
CA ASP A 179 -15.28 9.55 13.71
C ASP A 179 -14.29 10.68 14.03
N TYR A 180 -14.49 11.83 13.40
CA TYR A 180 -13.62 12.98 13.56
C TYR A 180 -14.20 14.05 14.50
N PRO A 181 -13.35 14.76 15.25
CA PRO A 181 -13.79 15.89 16.04
C PRO A 181 -14.39 16.98 15.13
N GLY A 182 -15.55 17.51 15.55
CA GLY A 182 -16.28 18.50 14.75
C GLY A 182 -17.22 17.91 13.70
N GLY A 183 -17.31 16.60 13.59
CA GLY A 183 -18.22 15.88 12.71
C GLY A 183 -17.54 15.29 11.46
N GLY A 184 -18.28 14.42 10.78
CA GLY A 184 -17.80 13.62 9.67
C GLY A 184 -17.20 12.29 10.12
N ALA A 185 -17.24 11.31 9.22
CA ALA A 185 -16.70 9.98 9.46
C ALA A 185 -16.15 9.36 8.17
N ASP A 186 -15.18 8.47 8.31
CA ASP A 186 -14.70 7.61 7.24
C ASP A 186 -14.93 6.15 7.58
N ALA A 187 -15.16 5.34 6.56
CA ALA A 187 -15.28 3.90 6.69
C ALA A 187 -14.41 3.22 5.64
N PHE A 188 -13.64 2.24 6.10
CA PHE A 188 -12.71 1.49 5.27
C PHE A 188 -12.89 0.00 5.49
N GLU A 189 -12.60 -0.78 4.45
CA GLU A 189 -12.50 -2.23 4.56
C GLU A 189 -11.33 -2.76 3.73
N TRP A 190 -10.66 -3.78 4.25
CA TRP A 190 -9.58 -4.48 3.57
C TRP A 190 -9.74 -5.97 3.71
N GLN A 191 -9.53 -6.71 2.63
CA GLN A 191 -9.20 -8.13 2.73
C GLN A 191 -7.85 -8.26 3.44
N LEU A 192 -7.79 -9.10 4.45
CA LEU A 192 -6.56 -9.45 5.15
C LEU A 192 -5.92 -10.66 4.50
N PHE A 193 -4.60 -10.73 4.55
CA PHE A 193 -3.84 -11.85 4.00
C PHE A 193 -2.83 -12.35 5.03
N THR A 194 -2.93 -13.61 5.41
CA THR A 194 -1.84 -14.32 6.07
C THR A 194 -0.69 -14.52 5.09
N THR A 195 0.48 -14.91 5.59
CA THR A 195 1.62 -15.22 4.72
C THR A 195 1.31 -16.32 3.71
N GLU A 196 0.54 -17.34 4.12
CA GLU A 196 0.19 -18.46 3.25
C GLU A 196 -0.85 -18.07 2.19
N GLU A 197 -1.85 -17.29 2.57
CA GLU A 197 -2.83 -16.76 1.61
C GLU A 197 -2.18 -15.83 0.59
N MET A 198 -1.23 -14.98 1.02
CA MET A 198 -0.48 -14.13 0.09
C MET A 198 0.40 -14.96 -0.85
N ARG A 199 1.03 -16.05 -0.36
CA ARG A 199 1.79 -16.99 -1.18
C ARG A 199 0.90 -17.60 -2.25
N SER A 200 -0.23 -18.19 -1.85
CA SER A 200 -1.18 -18.82 -2.77
C SER A 200 -1.74 -17.84 -3.80
N LEU A 201 -2.04 -16.61 -3.38
CA LEU A 201 -2.48 -15.55 -4.28
C LEU A 201 -1.39 -15.19 -5.29
N ALA A 202 -0.15 -15.01 -4.86
CA ALA A 202 0.99 -14.71 -5.73
C ALA A 202 1.20 -15.81 -6.77
N GLU A 203 1.25 -17.07 -6.35
CA GLU A 203 1.43 -18.23 -7.24
C GLU A 203 0.30 -18.32 -8.29
N SER A 204 -0.93 -17.95 -7.92
CA SER A 204 -2.07 -17.94 -8.85
C SER A 204 -1.96 -16.91 -9.99
N VAL A 205 -0.98 -15.99 -9.92
CA VAL A 205 -0.73 -14.92 -10.91
C VAL A 205 0.74 -14.87 -11.36
N GLU A 206 1.43 -16.02 -11.33
CA GLU A 206 2.81 -16.21 -11.82
C GLU A 206 3.85 -15.36 -11.05
N LEU A 207 3.61 -15.11 -9.77
CA LEU A 207 4.56 -14.51 -8.85
C LEU A 207 4.99 -15.54 -7.80
N SER A 208 6.19 -15.40 -7.25
CA SER A 208 6.64 -16.12 -6.06
C SER A 208 6.74 -15.18 -4.86
N LEU A 209 6.43 -15.68 -3.65
CA LEU A 209 6.65 -14.93 -2.42
C LEU A 209 8.12 -15.06 -2.01
N ALA A 210 8.92 -14.03 -2.29
CA ALA A 210 10.34 -13.99 -1.98
C ALA A 210 10.61 -13.62 -0.50
N ILE A 211 9.87 -12.64 0.05
CA ILE A 211 10.03 -12.17 1.45
C ILE A 211 8.65 -11.96 2.06
N ALA A 212 8.48 -12.44 3.30
CA ALA A 212 7.42 -12.02 4.20
C ALA A 212 8.08 -11.56 5.50
N CYS A 213 7.84 -10.30 5.89
CA CYS A 213 8.47 -9.72 7.08
C CYS A 213 7.55 -8.72 7.77
N THR A 214 8.01 -8.19 8.88
CA THR A 214 7.35 -7.11 9.59
C THR A 214 8.35 -6.00 9.91
N ASP A 215 7.84 -4.84 10.33
CA ASP A 215 8.63 -3.67 10.74
C ASP A 215 9.62 -3.15 9.68
N PHE A 216 9.35 -3.40 8.38
CA PHE A 216 10.22 -3.03 7.25
C PHE A 216 11.65 -3.57 7.40
N ALA A 217 11.79 -4.75 7.98
CA ALA A 217 13.07 -5.41 8.20
C ALA A 217 13.00 -6.82 7.60
N ALA A 218 13.63 -7.04 6.44
CA ALA A 218 13.55 -8.28 5.66
C ALA A 218 13.93 -9.54 6.45
N ALA A 219 14.78 -9.40 7.49
CA ALA A 219 15.18 -10.50 8.36
C ALA A 219 14.20 -10.78 9.52
N THR A 220 13.23 -9.88 9.75
CA THR A 220 12.26 -10.01 10.86
C THR A 220 11.02 -10.75 10.38
N LYS A 221 10.86 -11.99 10.83
CA LYS A 221 9.70 -12.81 10.47
C LYS A 221 8.39 -12.18 10.97
N PRO A 222 7.27 -12.37 10.24
CA PRO A 222 5.94 -12.01 10.70
C PRO A 222 5.64 -12.53 12.10
N ASP A 223 5.02 -11.70 12.94
CA ASP A 223 4.52 -12.08 14.26
C ASP A 223 3.23 -11.32 14.60
N SER A 224 2.49 -11.79 15.59
CA SER A 224 1.21 -11.22 15.99
C SER A 224 1.30 -9.91 16.79
N ARG A 225 2.50 -9.37 17.06
CA ARG A 225 2.72 -8.14 17.84
C ARG A 225 2.75 -6.90 16.96
N ASN A 226 3.01 -7.07 15.67
CA ASN A 226 3.14 -5.98 14.73
C ASN A 226 1.87 -5.83 13.89
N PRO A 227 1.31 -4.61 13.74
CA PRO A 227 0.07 -4.39 12.99
C PRO A 227 0.25 -4.48 11.47
N ARG A 228 1.47 -4.50 10.97
CA ARG A 228 1.77 -4.44 9.54
C ARG A 228 2.69 -5.58 9.10
N LEU A 229 2.40 -6.12 7.92
CA LEU A 229 3.24 -7.09 7.20
C LEU A 229 3.74 -6.47 5.90
N GLN A 230 4.96 -6.82 5.52
CA GLN A 230 5.49 -6.49 4.20
C GLN A 230 5.73 -7.79 3.43
N PHE A 231 5.27 -7.79 2.18
CA PHE A 231 5.49 -8.89 1.24
C PHE A 231 6.30 -8.39 0.05
N VAL A 232 7.29 -9.17 -0.36
CA VAL A 232 8.02 -8.97 -1.61
C VAL A 232 7.71 -10.16 -2.51
N LEU A 233 7.01 -9.89 -3.60
CA LEU A 233 6.66 -10.87 -4.62
C LEU A 233 7.60 -10.67 -5.80
N GLU A 234 8.05 -11.74 -6.45
CA GLU A 234 8.95 -11.69 -7.60
C GLU A 234 8.32 -12.39 -8.80
N ARG A 235 8.36 -11.74 -9.97
CA ARG A 235 7.90 -12.34 -11.23
C ARG A 235 8.87 -13.42 -11.68
N LEU A 236 8.34 -14.61 -11.87
CA LEU A 236 9.11 -15.74 -12.39
C LEU A 236 9.46 -15.50 -13.87
N PRO A 237 10.59 -16.06 -14.35
CA PRO A 237 10.90 -16.08 -15.78
C PRO A 237 9.79 -16.81 -16.57
N GLU A 238 9.50 -16.34 -17.78
CA GLU A 238 8.64 -17.07 -18.71
C GLU A 238 9.36 -18.39 -19.07
N SER A 239 8.71 -19.53 -18.83
CA SER A 239 9.24 -20.88 -19.13
C SER A 239 9.17 -21.21 -20.62
#